data_4fd65c86e828b6960d57baf45632a335
#
_entry.id   4fd65c86e828b6960d57baf45632a335
#
_cell.length_a   1.000
_cell.length_b   1.000
_cell.length_c   1.000
_cell.angle_alpha   90.00
_cell.angle_beta   90.00
_cell.angle_gamma   90.00
#
_symmetry.space_group_name_H-M   'P 1'
#
loop_
_entity.id
_entity.type
_entity.pdbx_description
1 polymer ?
#
loop_
_entity_poly.entity_id
_entity_poly.type
_entity_poly.pdbx_seq_one_letter_code
_entity_poly.pdbx_strand_id
1 'polypeptide(L)'
;MDTKKDIKSLNLEELKTELESMGEKAFRAKQMYEWMHVKLVRSFDEMTNLSAKFREQCKEKYEYTCVNPVRIQESKIDGTKKFLFELSDGNVVESVWMQYKHGNSVCISSQVGCRMGCKFCASTLDGLERNLTPSEMLDQIYAITRLTGERVSNVVVMGTGEPMDNYNNILKFLHLLTDENGLNISQRNVTVSTCGIVPRMRQLADEKLQITLALSLHATTDEKRRKLMPIANRYSIKELMEVCQYYFEQTGRRITFEYLSLIHISEPTRLRCI
;
A
#
# COMPACT_ATOMS: atom_id res chain seq x y z
N MET A 1 -2.94 -2.64 28.65
CA MET A 1 -3.94 -1.70 28.13
C MET A 1 -4.48 -2.33 26.87
N ASP A 2 -5.79 -2.56 26.80
CA ASP A 2 -6.40 -3.05 25.55
C ASP A 2 -6.15 -2.01 24.46
N THR A 3 -5.46 -2.41 23.39
CA THR A 3 -5.24 -1.55 22.22
C THR A 3 -6.59 -1.29 21.56
N LYS A 4 -6.96 -0.02 21.38
CA LYS A 4 -8.17 0.36 20.68
C LYS A 4 -8.16 -0.23 19.26
N LYS A 5 -9.33 -0.65 18.79
CA LYS A 5 -9.48 -1.19 17.43
C LYS A 5 -9.38 -0.05 16.40
N ASP A 6 -8.56 -0.25 15.38
CA ASP A 6 -8.42 0.70 14.28
C ASP A 6 -9.66 0.66 13.37
N ILE A 7 -10.49 1.70 13.47
CA ILE A 7 -11.79 1.74 12.80
C ILE A 7 -11.68 1.89 11.27
N LYS A 8 -10.65 2.58 10.79
CA LYS A 8 -10.45 2.81 9.35
C LYS A 8 -9.95 1.56 8.61
N SER A 9 -9.50 0.55 9.34
CA SER A 9 -9.16 -0.76 8.78
C SER A 9 -10.36 -1.69 8.63
N LEU A 10 -11.56 -1.30 9.06
CA LEU A 10 -12.77 -2.11 8.93
C LEU A 10 -13.41 -1.92 7.56
N ASN A 11 -13.82 -3.02 6.92
CA ASN A 11 -14.72 -2.93 5.76
C ASN A 11 -16.16 -2.58 6.21
N LEU A 12 -17.03 -2.29 5.25
CA LEU A 12 -18.38 -1.81 5.56
C LEU A 12 -19.20 -2.81 6.41
N GLU A 13 -19.09 -4.11 6.16
CA GLU A 13 -19.81 -5.14 6.92
C GLU A 13 -19.23 -5.32 8.33
N GLU A 14 -17.90 -5.30 8.47
CA GLU A 14 -17.24 -5.30 9.77
C GLU A 14 -17.63 -4.06 10.59
N LEU A 15 -17.64 -2.89 9.96
CA LEU A 15 -18.06 -1.65 10.60
C LEU A 15 -19.52 -1.69 11.02
N LYS A 16 -20.41 -2.26 10.20
CA LYS A 16 -21.82 -2.45 10.54
C LYS A 16 -21.98 -3.32 11.77
N THR A 17 -21.30 -4.47 11.82
CA THR A 17 -21.32 -5.38 12.96
C THR A 17 -20.84 -4.68 14.24
N GLU A 18 -19.76 -3.90 14.16
CA GLU A 18 -19.23 -3.13 15.28
C GLU A 18 -20.23 -2.10 15.79
N LEU A 19 -20.85 -1.31 14.92
CA LEU A 19 -21.79 -0.27 15.32
C LEU A 19 -23.12 -0.85 15.85
N GLU A 20 -23.60 -1.94 15.29
CA GLU A 20 -24.76 -2.67 15.81
C GLU A 20 -24.50 -3.19 17.23
N SER A 21 -23.27 -3.65 17.53
CA SER A 21 -22.87 -4.03 18.90
C SER A 21 -22.92 -2.87 19.91
N MET A 22 -22.85 -1.62 19.42
CA MET A 22 -22.99 -0.41 20.22
C MET A 22 -24.46 0.08 20.32
N GLY A 23 -25.40 -0.64 19.73
CA GLY A 23 -26.82 -0.26 19.67
C GLY A 23 -27.18 0.74 18.58
N GLU A 24 -26.24 1.02 17.66
CA GLU A 24 -26.48 1.90 16.52
C GLU A 24 -27.17 1.17 15.37
N LYS A 25 -27.89 1.91 14.55
CA LYS A 25 -28.60 1.35 13.39
C LYS A 25 -27.62 1.12 12.22
N ALA A 26 -27.81 0.06 11.44
CA ALA A 26 -26.97 -0.35 10.31
C ALA A 26 -26.62 0.77 9.33
N PHE A 27 -27.53 1.70 9.05
CA PHE A 27 -27.25 2.81 8.12
C PHE A 27 -26.14 3.78 8.63
N ARG A 28 -25.87 3.79 9.95
CA ARG A 28 -24.77 4.59 10.53
C ARG A 28 -23.41 4.14 10.02
N ALA A 29 -23.24 2.84 9.80
CA ALA A 29 -22.00 2.31 9.24
C ALA A 29 -21.72 2.91 7.86
N LYS A 30 -22.71 2.97 6.98
CA LYS A 30 -22.54 3.60 5.65
C LYS A 30 -22.20 5.09 5.77
N GLN A 31 -22.86 5.82 6.67
CA GLN A 31 -22.56 7.23 6.90
C GLN A 31 -21.11 7.44 7.40
N MET A 32 -20.67 6.65 8.37
CA MET A 32 -19.32 6.73 8.92
C MET A 32 -18.28 6.31 7.88
N TYR A 33 -18.54 5.25 7.13
CA TYR A 33 -17.68 4.76 6.05
C TYR A 33 -17.46 5.83 4.97
N GLU A 34 -18.53 6.52 4.55
CA GLU A 34 -18.46 7.64 3.62
C GLU A 34 -17.58 8.80 4.15
N TRP A 35 -17.71 9.14 5.45
CA TRP A 35 -16.85 10.15 6.06
C TRP A 35 -15.37 9.75 6.03
N MET A 36 -15.07 8.49 6.36
CA MET A 36 -13.70 7.98 6.42
C MET A 36 -13.05 7.84 5.05
N HIS A 37 -13.76 7.21 4.10
CA HIS A 37 -13.17 6.70 2.86
C HIS A 37 -13.56 7.48 1.58
N VAL A 38 -14.53 8.41 1.66
CA VAL A 38 -14.92 9.29 0.56
C VAL A 38 -14.60 10.74 0.87
N LYS A 39 -15.03 11.23 2.03
CA LYS A 39 -14.79 12.62 2.47
C LYS A 39 -13.40 12.81 3.08
N LEU A 40 -12.72 11.71 3.44
CA LEU A 40 -11.34 11.67 3.90
C LEU A 40 -11.08 12.55 5.14
N VAL A 41 -12.03 12.59 6.08
CA VAL A 41 -11.91 13.38 7.31
C VAL A 41 -10.79 12.85 8.20
N ARG A 42 -10.26 13.70 9.08
CA ARG A 42 -9.13 13.40 9.95
C ARG A 42 -9.53 12.99 11.37
N SER A 43 -10.79 13.18 11.73
CA SER A 43 -11.28 12.85 13.07
C SER A 43 -12.78 12.58 13.09
N PHE A 44 -13.25 11.96 14.16
CA PHE A 44 -14.70 11.81 14.40
C PHE A 44 -15.41 13.16 14.53
N ASP A 45 -14.73 14.23 14.95
CA ASP A 45 -15.32 15.55 15.14
C ASP A 45 -15.85 16.17 13.84
N GLU A 46 -15.22 15.84 12.72
CA GLU A 46 -15.62 16.31 11.41
C GLU A 46 -16.89 15.62 10.87
N MET A 47 -17.31 14.51 11.49
CA MET A 47 -18.50 13.73 11.08
C MET A 47 -19.79 14.39 11.59
N THR A 48 -20.13 15.54 11.03
CA THR A 48 -21.16 16.45 11.57
C THR A 48 -22.59 15.91 11.56
N ASN A 49 -22.90 14.91 10.72
CA ASN A 49 -24.22 14.25 10.71
C ASN A 49 -24.36 13.11 11.75
N LEU A 50 -23.30 12.85 12.52
CA LEU A 50 -23.32 11.94 13.67
C LEU A 50 -23.49 12.74 14.96
N SER A 51 -24.27 12.24 15.92
CA SER A 51 -24.48 12.93 17.19
C SER A 51 -23.18 13.10 17.97
N ALA A 52 -23.04 14.19 18.71
CA ALA A 52 -21.86 14.44 19.53
C ALA A 52 -21.60 13.29 20.53
N LYS A 53 -22.67 12.78 21.18
CA LYS A 53 -22.58 11.63 22.09
C LYS A 53 -21.97 10.40 21.39
N PHE A 54 -22.43 10.08 20.19
CA PHE A 54 -21.92 8.93 19.45
C PHE A 54 -20.46 9.12 19.02
N ARG A 55 -20.07 10.32 18.58
CA ARG A 55 -18.68 10.63 18.26
C ARG A 55 -17.74 10.45 19.46
N GLU A 56 -18.16 10.87 20.66
CA GLU A 56 -17.38 10.65 21.89
C GLU A 56 -17.23 9.16 22.21
N GLN A 57 -18.32 8.38 22.12
CA GLN A 57 -18.26 6.91 22.29
C GLN A 57 -17.27 6.26 21.28
N CYS A 58 -17.23 6.75 20.03
CA CYS A 58 -16.28 6.26 19.06
C CYS A 58 -14.82 6.59 19.44
N LYS A 59 -14.55 7.80 19.94
CA LYS A 59 -13.21 8.19 20.42
C LYS A 59 -12.73 7.33 21.61
N GLU A 60 -13.64 6.95 22.48
CA GLU A 60 -13.32 6.09 23.62
C GLU A 60 -12.95 4.67 23.18
N LYS A 61 -13.69 4.10 22.21
CA LYS A 61 -13.61 2.70 21.80
C LYS A 61 -12.61 2.43 20.70
N TYR A 62 -12.43 3.37 19.77
CA TYR A 62 -11.64 3.16 18.54
C TYR A 62 -10.45 4.10 18.43
N GLU A 63 -9.44 3.62 17.75
CA GLU A 63 -8.37 4.45 17.19
C GLU A 63 -8.79 5.00 15.83
N TYR A 64 -8.45 6.25 15.57
CA TYR A 64 -8.67 6.92 14.28
C TYR A 64 -7.32 7.26 13.67
N THR A 65 -6.81 6.35 12.85
CA THR A 65 -5.48 6.47 12.25
C THR A 65 -5.41 7.65 11.29
N CYS A 66 -4.40 8.51 11.47
CA CYS A 66 -4.03 9.57 10.53
C CYS A 66 -2.52 9.68 10.45
N VAL A 67 -1.99 9.81 9.24
CA VAL A 67 -0.58 10.14 9.04
C VAL A 67 -0.39 11.66 8.98
N ASN A 68 0.72 12.16 9.51
CA ASN A 68 1.04 13.58 9.53
C ASN A 68 2.23 13.88 8.62
N PRO A 69 2.13 14.86 7.68
CA PRO A 69 3.24 15.24 6.83
C PRO A 69 4.28 16.02 7.66
N VAL A 70 5.48 15.46 7.82
CA VAL A 70 6.61 16.13 8.48
C VAL A 70 7.55 16.80 7.49
N ARG A 71 7.58 16.33 6.23
CA ARG A 71 8.37 16.93 5.17
C ARG A 71 7.76 16.67 3.81
N ILE A 72 7.76 17.69 2.96
CA ILE A 72 7.36 17.60 1.56
C ILE A 72 8.52 18.14 0.72
N GLN A 73 8.97 17.35 -0.26
CA GLN A 73 9.98 17.73 -1.24
C GLN A 73 9.32 17.73 -2.61
N GLU A 74 9.46 18.81 -3.34
CA GLU A 74 8.90 18.96 -4.69
C GLU A 74 10.01 19.08 -5.73
N SER A 75 9.91 18.27 -6.76
CA SER A 75 10.80 18.32 -7.92
C SER A 75 10.48 19.54 -8.77
N LYS A 76 11.52 20.34 -9.07
CA LYS A 76 11.41 21.52 -9.97
C LYS A 76 11.30 21.13 -11.44
N ILE A 77 11.54 19.85 -11.78
CA ILE A 77 11.58 19.38 -13.16
C ILE A 77 10.20 18.96 -13.64
N ASP A 78 9.47 18.21 -12.81
CA ASP A 78 8.22 17.52 -13.20
C ASP A 78 7.09 17.66 -12.18
N GLY A 79 7.32 18.42 -11.08
CA GLY A 79 6.34 18.61 -10.02
C GLY A 79 6.09 17.37 -9.13
N THR A 80 6.86 16.28 -9.30
CA THR A 80 6.80 15.10 -8.42
C THR A 80 7.01 15.52 -6.97
N LYS A 81 6.16 15.03 -6.06
CA LYS A 81 6.25 15.35 -4.62
C LYS A 81 6.54 14.09 -3.81
N LYS A 82 7.61 14.16 -3.00
CA LYS A 82 7.92 13.14 -2.00
C LYS A 82 7.46 13.63 -0.64
N PHE A 83 6.65 12.83 0.02
CA PHE A 83 6.11 13.07 1.36
C PHE A 83 6.83 12.16 2.35
N LEU A 84 7.21 12.72 3.49
CA LEU A 84 7.60 11.99 4.67
C LEU A 84 6.46 12.11 5.67
N PHE A 85 5.84 10.99 6.00
CA PHE A 85 4.70 10.92 6.91
C PHE A 85 5.11 10.30 8.24
N GLU A 86 4.76 10.97 9.33
CA GLU A 86 4.85 10.44 10.69
C GLU A 86 3.59 9.67 11.03
N LEU A 87 3.79 8.51 11.63
CA LEU A 87 2.75 7.60 12.14
C LEU A 87 2.47 7.89 13.62
N SER A 88 1.40 7.31 14.17
CA SER A 88 0.97 7.54 15.55
C SER A 88 2.01 7.13 16.61
N ASP A 89 2.90 6.22 16.28
CA ASP A 89 3.99 5.74 17.13
C ASP A 89 5.33 6.49 16.96
N GLY A 90 5.36 7.55 16.15
CA GLY A 90 6.54 8.35 15.86
C GLY A 90 7.43 7.80 14.75
N ASN A 91 7.13 6.61 14.22
CA ASN A 91 7.80 6.10 13.04
C ASN A 91 7.46 6.94 11.80
N VAL A 92 8.33 6.91 10.79
CA VAL A 92 8.16 7.66 9.55
C VAL A 92 8.19 6.75 8.34
N VAL A 93 7.35 7.08 7.35
CA VAL A 93 7.31 6.39 6.06
C VAL A 93 7.29 7.39 4.90
N GLU A 94 7.79 6.94 3.76
CA GLU A 94 7.81 7.76 2.54
C GLU A 94 6.66 7.40 1.59
N SER A 95 6.12 8.42 0.93
CA SER A 95 5.21 8.27 -0.21
C SER A 95 5.59 9.26 -1.30
N VAL A 96 5.31 8.90 -2.55
CA VAL A 96 5.62 9.77 -3.70
C VAL A 96 4.37 9.97 -4.53
N TRP A 97 4.04 11.21 -4.81
CA TRP A 97 2.98 11.59 -5.74
C TRP A 97 3.59 12.04 -7.06
N MET A 98 3.09 11.49 -8.14
CA MET A 98 3.56 11.73 -9.51
C MET A 98 2.37 12.08 -10.39
N GLN A 99 2.53 13.14 -11.17
CA GLN A 99 1.50 13.61 -12.09
C GLN A 99 1.79 13.13 -13.51
N TYR A 100 0.83 12.43 -14.10
CA TYR A 100 0.91 11.95 -15.47
C TYR A 100 -0.31 12.40 -16.29
N LYS A 101 -0.18 12.41 -17.60
CA LYS A 101 -1.30 12.74 -18.52
C LYS A 101 -2.49 11.79 -18.38
N HIS A 102 -2.27 10.56 -17.92
CA HIS A 102 -3.29 9.53 -17.72
C HIS A 102 -3.80 9.45 -16.28
N GLY A 103 -3.45 10.39 -15.44
CA GLY A 103 -3.91 10.49 -14.04
C GLY A 103 -2.76 10.50 -13.04
N ASN A 104 -3.07 10.91 -11.80
CA ASN A 104 -2.10 11.01 -10.73
C ASN A 104 -1.83 9.63 -10.13
N SER A 105 -0.55 9.33 -9.94
CA SER A 105 -0.06 8.08 -9.36
C SER A 105 0.55 8.32 -7.99
N VAL A 106 0.31 7.42 -7.05
CA VAL A 106 0.93 7.45 -5.72
C VAL A 106 1.69 6.18 -5.46
N CYS A 107 2.95 6.32 -5.08
CA CYS A 107 3.76 5.24 -4.52
C CYS A 107 3.65 5.28 -3.00
N ILE A 108 3.26 4.17 -2.36
CA ILE A 108 3.08 4.06 -0.92
C ILE A 108 3.97 3.01 -0.30
N SER A 109 4.26 3.17 0.99
CA SER A 109 4.97 2.21 1.83
C SER A 109 4.01 1.19 2.45
N SER A 110 4.50 -0.02 2.71
CA SER A 110 3.74 -1.13 3.32
C SER A 110 4.27 -1.58 4.68
N GLN A 111 5.47 -1.14 5.05
CA GLN A 111 6.11 -1.45 6.32
C GLN A 111 6.93 -0.25 6.80
N VAL A 112 7.28 -0.23 8.08
CA VAL A 112 8.36 0.58 8.63
C VAL A 112 9.63 -0.27 8.59
N GLY A 113 10.59 0.10 7.73
CA GLY A 113 11.75 -0.73 7.43
C GLY A 113 11.43 -1.96 6.58
N CYS A 114 12.40 -2.87 6.41
CA CYS A 114 12.23 -4.10 5.64
C CYS A 114 13.29 -5.13 6.02
N ARG A 115 12.88 -6.39 6.25
CA ARG A 115 13.81 -7.47 6.63
C ARG A 115 14.37 -8.27 5.45
N MET A 116 14.04 -7.92 4.21
CA MET A 116 14.46 -8.72 3.05
C MET A 116 15.96 -8.62 2.75
N GLY A 117 16.65 -7.57 3.20
CA GLY A 117 18.10 -7.44 3.12
C GLY A 117 18.63 -7.24 1.71
N CYS A 118 17.82 -6.73 0.77
CA CYS A 118 18.27 -6.41 -0.60
C CYS A 118 19.40 -5.38 -0.57
N LYS A 119 20.57 -5.72 -1.11
CA LYS A 119 21.81 -4.93 -0.94
C LYS A 119 21.80 -3.56 -1.60
N PHE A 120 20.86 -3.31 -2.50
CA PHE A 120 20.68 -2.04 -3.20
C PHE A 120 19.58 -1.16 -2.58
N CYS A 121 18.88 -1.64 -1.55
CA CYS A 121 17.68 -0.98 -1.01
C CYS A 121 17.95 -0.36 0.36
N ALA A 122 17.74 0.96 0.46
CA ALA A 122 17.90 1.69 1.72
C ALA A 122 16.88 1.27 2.80
N SER A 123 15.71 0.78 2.42
CA SER A 123 14.68 0.33 3.37
C SER A 123 15.10 -0.85 4.25
N THR A 124 16.22 -1.52 3.93
CA THR A 124 16.70 -2.68 4.69
C THR A 124 17.81 -2.37 5.69
N LEU A 125 18.27 -1.11 5.76
CA LEU A 125 19.44 -0.71 6.56
C LEU A 125 19.21 -0.95 8.06
N ASP A 126 18.03 -0.60 8.55
CA ASP A 126 17.66 -0.72 9.97
C ASP A 126 16.77 -1.95 10.25
N GLY A 127 16.59 -2.82 9.24
CA GLY A 127 15.73 -3.98 9.35
C GLY A 127 14.23 -3.64 9.28
N LEU A 128 13.40 -4.53 9.82
CA LEU A 128 11.95 -4.35 9.92
C LEU A 128 11.58 -3.95 11.34
N GLU A 129 10.99 -2.78 11.49
CA GLU A 129 10.38 -2.37 12.76
C GLU A 129 9.00 -3.01 12.92
N ARG A 130 8.07 -2.70 12.00
CA ARG A 130 6.73 -3.29 11.97
C ARG A 130 6.03 -3.21 10.61
N ASN A 131 4.96 -3.97 10.51
CA ASN A 131 4.03 -3.87 9.40
C ASN A 131 3.14 -2.62 9.55
N LEU A 132 2.77 -2.00 8.41
CA LEU A 132 1.71 -1.00 8.38
C LEU A 132 0.35 -1.69 8.41
N THR A 133 -0.61 -1.04 9.08
CA THR A 133 -2.01 -1.45 9.05
C THR A 133 -2.67 -1.05 7.73
N PRO A 134 -3.83 -1.63 7.37
CA PRO A 134 -4.57 -1.21 6.17
C PRO A 134 -4.90 0.28 6.18
N SER A 135 -5.27 0.84 7.32
CA SER A 135 -5.60 2.26 7.46
C SER A 135 -4.39 3.17 7.30
N GLU A 136 -3.21 2.78 7.79
CA GLU A 136 -1.97 3.55 7.60
C GLU A 136 -1.56 3.58 6.12
N MET A 137 -1.76 2.49 5.39
CA MET A 137 -1.53 2.45 3.95
C MET A 137 -2.54 3.31 3.19
N LEU A 138 -3.83 3.26 3.55
CA LEU A 138 -4.87 4.11 2.98
C LEU A 138 -4.63 5.59 3.29
N ASP A 139 -4.24 5.92 4.53
CA ASP A 139 -4.13 7.33 4.92
C ASP A 139 -2.94 8.05 4.27
N GLN A 140 -1.92 7.32 3.79
CA GLN A 140 -0.90 7.90 2.90
C GLN A 140 -1.56 8.48 1.63
N ILE A 141 -2.50 7.75 1.03
CA ILE A 141 -3.25 8.19 -0.16
C ILE A 141 -4.20 9.34 0.21
N TYR A 142 -4.91 9.21 1.33
CA TYR A 142 -5.86 10.22 1.80
C TYR A 142 -5.16 11.54 2.13
N ALA A 143 -4.02 11.48 2.83
CA ALA A 143 -3.22 12.66 3.15
C ALA A 143 -2.71 13.35 1.88
N ILE A 144 -2.21 12.61 0.90
CA ILE A 144 -1.78 13.16 -0.39
C ILE A 144 -2.97 13.80 -1.11
N THR A 145 -4.13 13.16 -1.17
CA THR A 145 -5.34 13.71 -1.78
C THR A 145 -5.76 15.03 -1.10
N ARG A 146 -5.75 15.06 0.24
CA ARG A 146 -6.07 16.29 1.00
C ARG A 146 -5.05 17.43 0.75
N LEU A 147 -3.75 17.09 0.70
CA LEU A 147 -2.67 18.08 0.56
C LEU A 147 -2.53 18.63 -0.87
N THR A 148 -2.85 17.81 -1.87
CA THR A 148 -2.75 18.22 -3.28
C THR A 148 -4.07 18.79 -3.83
N GLY A 149 -5.21 18.43 -3.23
CA GLY A 149 -6.54 18.69 -3.77
C GLY A 149 -6.88 17.83 -5.01
N GLU A 150 -6.01 16.87 -5.35
CA GLU A 150 -6.07 16.10 -6.59
C GLU A 150 -6.47 14.65 -6.32
N ARG A 151 -7.34 14.10 -7.18
CA ARG A 151 -7.72 12.69 -7.10
C ARG A 151 -6.53 11.80 -7.48
N VAL A 152 -6.28 10.78 -6.66
CA VAL A 152 -5.36 9.68 -6.99
C VAL A 152 -6.08 8.68 -7.90
N SER A 153 -5.46 8.35 -9.03
CA SER A 153 -6.01 7.42 -10.04
C SER A 153 -5.30 6.08 -10.04
N ASN A 154 -4.01 6.06 -9.71
CA ASN A 154 -3.15 4.87 -9.74
C ASN A 154 -2.39 4.74 -8.43
N VAL A 155 -2.24 3.52 -7.93
CA VAL A 155 -1.51 3.23 -6.69
C VAL A 155 -0.46 2.16 -6.97
N VAL A 156 0.78 2.44 -6.58
CA VAL A 156 1.85 1.44 -6.61
C VAL A 156 2.36 1.21 -5.19
N VAL A 157 2.39 -0.05 -4.74
CA VAL A 157 2.93 -0.44 -3.45
C VAL A 157 4.39 -0.84 -3.68
N MET A 158 5.25 0.20 -3.77
CA MET A 158 6.67 0.10 -4.11
C MET A 158 7.54 1.01 -3.24
N GLY A 159 7.01 1.52 -2.13
CA GLY A 159 7.75 2.30 -1.14
C GLY A 159 8.54 1.40 -0.18
N THR A 160 8.64 1.81 1.08
CA THR A 160 9.33 1.03 2.12
C THR A 160 8.56 -0.24 2.46
N GLY A 161 9.29 -1.37 2.51
CA GLY A 161 8.76 -2.66 2.92
C GLY A 161 8.60 -3.68 1.79
N GLU A 162 8.32 -4.93 2.19
CA GLU A 162 7.93 -6.03 1.31
C GLU A 162 6.43 -6.31 1.49
N PRO A 163 5.59 -5.98 0.51
CA PRO A 163 4.14 -6.15 0.65
C PRO A 163 3.71 -7.59 0.95
N MET A 164 4.38 -8.58 0.34
CA MET A 164 4.07 -9.98 0.57
C MET A 164 4.47 -10.49 1.97
N ASP A 165 5.34 -9.78 2.66
CA ASP A 165 5.67 -10.05 4.07
C ASP A 165 4.59 -9.47 5.02
N ASN A 166 3.87 -8.43 4.58
CA ASN A 166 2.70 -7.85 5.24
C ASN A 166 1.36 -8.31 4.62
N TYR A 167 1.28 -9.55 4.17
CA TYR A 167 0.26 -10.08 3.27
C TYR A 167 -1.19 -9.78 3.72
N ASN A 168 -1.53 -10.10 4.95
CA ASN A 168 -2.93 -9.97 5.42
C ASN A 168 -3.41 -8.51 5.41
N ASN A 169 -2.54 -7.58 5.81
CA ASN A 169 -2.85 -6.15 5.78
C ASN A 169 -2.89 -5.62 4.35
N ILE A 170 -2.00 -6.09 3.48
CA ILE A 170 -2.01 -5.75 2.05
C ILE A 170 -3.31 -6.23 1.40
N LEU A 171 -3.74 -7.46 1.64
CA LEU A 171 -4.97 -7.98 1.07
C LEU A 171 -6.19 -7.15 1.52
N LYS A 172 -6.27 -6.86 2.82
CA LYS A 172 -7.34 -6.02 3.36
C LYS A 172 -7.29 -4.59 2.82
N PHE A 173 -6.09 -4.00 2.71
CA PHE A 173 -5.88 -2.70 2.06
C PHE A 173 -6.38 -2.69 0.62
N LEU A 174 -6.06 -3.72 -0.19
CA LEU A 174 -6.49 -3.82 -1.58
C LEU A 174 -8.03 -3.86 -1.69
N HIS A 175 -8.71 -4.61 -0.84
CA HIS A 175 -10.17 -4.63 -0.79
C HIS A 175 -10.76 -3.26 -0.43
N LEU A 176 -10.25 -2.60 0.61
CA LEU A 176 -10.72 -1.28 1.03
C LEU A 176 -10.45 -0.20 -0.03
N LEU A 177 -9.28 -0.24 -0.67
CA LEU A 177 -8.88 0.71 -1.72
C LEU A 177 -9.80 0.65 -2.94
N THR A 178 -10.29 -0.54 -3.26
CA THR A 178 -11.08 -0.81 -4.46
C THR A 178 -12.58 -0.92 -4.17
N ASP A 179 -13.01 -0.75 -2.92
CA ASP A 179 -14.40 -0.78 -2.50
C ASP A 179 -15.19 0.34 -3.19
N GLU A 180 -16.32 -0.01 -3.80
CA GLU A 180 -17.21 0.92 -4.50
C GLU A 180 -17.81 2.00 -3.59
N ASN A 181 -17.94 1.72 -2.28
CA ASN A 181 -18.41 2.65 -1.27
C ASN A 181 -17.30 3.56 -0.70
N GLY A 182 -16.04 3.35 -1.11
CA GLY A 182 -14.87 4.10 -0.67
C GLY A 182 -14.21 4.90 -1.79
N LEU A 183 -12.86 4.87 -1.88
CA LEU A 183 -12.10 5.54 -2.94
C LEU A 183 -12.43 5.02 -4.35
N ASN A 184 -12.88 3.79 -4.44
CA ASN A 184 -13.25 3.12 -5.69
C ASN A 184 -12.16 3.23 -6.77
N ILE A 185 -10.92 2.94 -6.39
CA ILE A 185 -9.82 2.86 -7.35
C ILE A 185 -9.92 1.53 -8.08
N SER A 186 -9.93 1.56 -9.41
CA SER A 186 -9.97 0.33 -10.19
C SER A 186 -8.80 -0.59 -9.85
N GLN A 187 -9.06 -1.87 -9.62
CA GLN A 187 -8.00 -2.87 -9.37
C GLN A 187 -6.92 -2.85 -10.46
N ARG A 188 -7.30 -2.54 -11.71
CA ARG A 188 -6.36 -2.46 -12.85
C ARG A 188 -5.34 -1.33 -12.73
N ASN A 189 -5.64 -0.35 -11.88
CA ASN A 189 -4.79 0.81 -11.60
C ASN A 189 -3.94 0.61 -10.33
N VAL A 190 -3.93 -0.60 -9.79
CA VAL A 190 -3.13 -0.94 -8.61
C VAL A 190 -2.01 -1.90 -9.02
N THR A 191 -0.79 -1.59 -8.62
CA THR A 191 0.38 -2.45 -8.79
C THR A 191 0.98 -2.76 -7.43
N VAL A 192 1.24 -4.03 -7.16
CA VAL A 192 1.95 -4.48 -5.97
C VAL A 192 3.28 -5.09 -6.39
N SER A 193 4.39 -4.55 -5.87
CA SER A 193 5.73 -5.10 -6.10
C SER A 193 6.09 -6.13 -5.03
N THR A 194 6.92 -7.10 -5.38
CA THR A 194 7.45 -8.08 -4.43
C THR A 194 8.84 -8.55 -4.83
N CYS A 195 9.66 -8.82 -3.83
CA CYS A 195 10.95 -9.48 -4.03
C CYS A 195 10.83 -10.99 -4.36
N GLY A 196 9.60 -11.55 -4.35
CA GLY A 196 9.35 -12.93 -4.75
C GLY A 196 9.20 -13.91 -3.60
N ILE A 197 8.29 -13.65 -2.65
CA ILE A 197 7.88 -14.62 -1.63
C ILE A 197 6.88 -15.60 -2.25
N VAL A 198 7.37 -16.67 -2.86
CA VAL A 198 6.60 -17.61 -3.70
C VAL A 198 5.28 -18.09 -3.07
N PRO A 199 5.21 -18.53 -1.80
CA PRO A 199 3.95 -18.97 -1.21
C PRO A 199 2.90 -17.86 -1.15
N ARG A 200 3.32 -16.62 -0.89
CA ARG A 200 2.43 -15.46 -0.81
C ARG A 200 1.95 -15.00 -2.19
N MET A 201 2.83 -15.08 -3.20
CA MET A 201 2.44 -14.83 -4.59
C MET A 201 1.37 -15.82 -5.05
N ARG A 202 1.48 -17.11 -4.66
CA ARG A 202 0.47 -18.10 -4.94
C ARG A 202 -0.86 -17.80 -4.26
N GLN A 203 -0.84 -17.45 -2.96
CA GLN A 203 -2.04 -17.03 -2.23
C GLN A 203 -2.71 -15.83 -2.88
N LEU A 204 -1.92 -14.82 -3.31
CA LEU A 204 -2.45 -13.65 -4.01
C LEU A 204 -3.08 -14.00 -5.37
N ALA A 205 -2.54 -15.02 -6.07
CA ALA A 205 -3.15 -15.52 -7.31
C ALA A 205 -4.54 -16.13 -7.05
N ASP A 206 -4.69 -16.86 -5.95
CA ASP A 206 -5.95 -17.51 -5.56
C ASP A 206 -7.06 -16.51 -5.21
N GLU A 207 -6.71 -15.29 -4.80
CA GLU A 207 -7.66 -14.17 -4.56
C GLU A 207 -8.28 -13.64 -5.87
N LYS A 208 -7.72 -13.96 -7.04
CA LYS A 208 -8.20 -13.56 -8.38
C LYS A 208 -8.41 -12.06 -8.56
N LEU A 209 -7.67 -11.25 -7.82
CA LEU A 209 -7.71 -9.79 -7.95
C LEU A 209 -7.18 -9.35 -9.32
N GLN A 210 -7.76 -8.27 -9.87
CA GLN A 210 -7.38 -7.74 -11.17
C GLN A 210 -6.24 -6.71 -11.09
N ILE A 211 -5.38 -6.81 -10.08
CA ILE A 211 -4.21 -5.94 -9.89
C ILE A 211 -3.04 -6.39 -10.78
N THR A 212 -2.07 -5.52 -10.97
CA THR A 212 -0.78 -5.85 -11.59
C THR A 212 0.20 -6.30 -10.52
N LEU A 213 0.82 -7.46 -10.71
CA LEU A 213 1.93 -7.92 -9.88
C LEU A 213 3.25 -7.53 -10.56
N ALA A 214 4.15 -6.87 -9.81
CA ALA A 214 5.50 -6.55 -10.26
C ALA A 214 6.50 -7.42 -9.47
N LEU A 215 7.30 -8.21 -10.19
CA LEU A 215 8.34 -9.04 -9.58
C LEU A 215 9.71 -8.38 -9.71
N SER A 216 10.32 -8.03 -8.59
CA SER A 216 11.71 -7.57 -8.51
C SER A 216 12.67 -8.73 -8.80
N LEU A 217 12.99 -8.93 -10.09
CA LEU A 217 13.84 -10.03 -10.55
C LEU A 217 15.34 -9.67 -10.41
N HIS A 218 15.76 -8.54 -10.95
CA HIS A 218 17.07 -7.88 -10.86
C HIS A 218 18.29 -8.70 -11.30
N ALA A 219 18.12 -9.96 -11.67
CA ALA A 219 19.17 -10.81 -12.23
C ALA A 219 18.57 -11.95 -13.06
N THR A 220 19.34 -12.45 -14.01
CA THR A 220 18.93 -13.54 -14.93
C THR A 220 19.41 -14.93 -14.48
N THR A 221 20.21 -15.01 -13.42
CA THR A 221 20.67 -16.28 -12.84
C THR A 221 20.55 -16.26 -11.33
N ASP A 222 20.30 -17.43 -10.73
CA ASP A 222 20.19 -17.56 -9.26
C ASP A 222 21.46 -17.10 -8.55
N GLU A 223 22.64 -17.40 -9.11
CA GLU A 223 23.92 -16.96 -8.53
C GLU A 223 24.00 -15.44 -8.42
N LYS A 224 23.68 -14.73 -9.50
CA LYS A 224 23.72 -13.24 -9.51
C LYS A 224 22.64 -12.68 -8.60
N ARG A 225 21.43 -13.30 -8.60
CA ARG A 225 20.31 -12.85 -7.78
C ARG A 225 20.60 -12.97 -6.29
N ARG A 226 21.22 -14.09 -5.85
CA ARG A 226 21.64 -14.28 -4.44
C ARG A 226 22.62 -13.23 -3.94
N LYS A 227 23.48 -12.69 -4.82
CA LYS A 227 24.42 -11.62 -4.47
C LYS A 227 23.71 -10.30 -4.17
N LEU A 228 22.54 -10.06 -4.75
CA LEU A 228 21.76 -8.81 -4.62
C LEU A 228 20.62 -8.94 -3.62
N MET A 229 19.93 -10.08 -3.62
CA MET A 229 18.68 -10.31 -2.89
C MET A 229 18.75 -11.60 -2.08
N PRO A 230 18.87 -11.54 -0.75
CA PRO A 230 18.97 -12.74 0.10
C PRO A 230 17.80 -13.71 -0.03
N ILE A 231 16.61 -13.24 -0.40
CA ILE A 231 15.43 -14.09 -0.64
C ILE A 231 15.69 -15.16 -1.72
N ALA A 232 16.62 -14.91 -2.64
CA ALA A 232 17.02 -15.87 -3.68
C ALA A 232 17.75 -17.11 -3.14
N ASN A 233 18.15 -17.13 -1.88
CA ASN A 233 18.62 -18.34 -1.21
C ASN A 233 17.46 -19.29 -0.87
N ARG A 234 16.24 -18.77 -0.78
CA ARG A 234 15.04 -19.54 -0.44
C ARG A 234 14.22 -19.95 -1.66
N TYR A 235 14.15 -19.07 -2.67
CA TYR A 235 13.33 -19.28 -3.87
C TYR A 235 14.17 -19.04 -5.12
N SER A 236 14.27 -20.06 -5.97
CA SER A 236 14.97 -20.02 -7.26
C SER A 236 14.18 -19.21 -8.30
N ILE A 237 14.87 -18.78 -9.35
CA ILE A 237 14.23 -18.16 -10.52
C ILE A 237 13.20 -19.11 -11.16
N LYS A 238 13.48 -20.42 -11.19
CA LYS A 238 12.53 -21.40 -11.71
C LYS A 238 11.20 -21.38 -10.95
N GLU A 239 11.25 -21.44 -9.61
CA GLU A 239 10.04 -21.34 -8.76
C GLU A 239 9.30 -20.02 -8.93
N LEU A 240 10.06 -18.92 -9.11
CA LEU A 240 9.47 -17.61 -9.41
C LEU A 240 8.73 -17.61 -10.75
N MET A 241 9.29 -18.20 -11.80
CA MET A 241 8.62 -18.29 -13.10
C MET A 241 7.37 -19.18 -13.03
N GLU A 242 7.44 -20.30 -12.33
CA GLU A 242 6.29 -21.17 -12.10
C GLU A 242 5.14 -20.46 -11.38
N VAL A 243 5.42 -19.70 -10.33
CA VAL A 243 4.38 -18.95 -9.62
C VAL A 243 3.87 -17.75 -10.42
N CYS A 244 4.72 -17.11 -11.24
CA CYS A 244 4.28 -16.06 -12.16
C CYS A 244 3.31 -16.61 -13.21
N GLN A 245 3.61 -17.78 -13.78
CA GLN A 245 2.71 -18.43 -14.71
C GLN A 245 1.38 -18.78 -14.03
N TYR A 246 1.44 -19.36 -12.84
CA TYR A 246 0.25 -19.64 -12.04
C TYR A 246 -0.59 -18.39 -11.77
N TYR A 247 0.05 -17.27 -11.40
CA TYR A 247 -0.64 -15.98 -11.19
C TYR A 247 -1.36 -15.54 -12.47
N PHE A 248 -0.70 -15.62 -13.61
CA PHE A 248 -1.30 -15.27 -14.90
C PHE A 248 -2.50 -16.17 -15.23
N GLU A 249 -2.37 -17.48 -15.02
CA GLU A 249 -3.45 -18.47 -15.27
C GLU A 249 -4.67 -18.21 -14.37
N GLN A 250 -4.47 -17.84 -13.10
CA GLN A 250 -5.57 -17.59 -12.17
C GLN A 250 -6.26 -16.23 -12.40
N THR A 251 -5.50 -15.22 -12.78
CA THR A 251 -5.98 -13.82 -12.81
C THR A 251 -6.21 -13.27 -14.23
N GLY A 252 -5.58 -13.86 -15.24
CA GLY A 252 -5.50 -13.31 -16.59
C GLY A 252 -4.69 -11.97 -16.66
N ARG A 253 -3.99 -11.60 -15.58
CA ARG A 253 -3.29 -10.33 -15.47
C ARG A 253 -1.82 -10.44 -15.81
N ARG A 254 -1.31 -9.47 -16.57
CA ARG A 254 0.12 -9.35 -16.86
C ARG A 254 0.93 -9.20 -15.57
N ILE A 255 2.16 -9.72 -15.62
CA ILE A 255 3.18 -9.50 -14.59
C ILE A 255 4.23 -8.58 -15.18
N THR A 256 4.72 -7.64 -14.38
CA THR A 256 5.86 -6.79 -14.72
C THR A 256 7.10 -7.35 -14.05
N PHE A 257 8.20 -7.47 -14.80
CA PHE A 257 9.50 -7.82 -14.22
C PHE A 257 10.33 -6.55 -14.08
N GLU A 258 10.80 -6.29 -12.87
CA GLU A 258 11.70 -5.18 -12.58
C GLU A 258 13.15 -5.64 -12.67
N TYR A 259 13.97 -4.89 -13.38
CA TYR A 259 15.39 -5.17 -13.54
C TYR A 259 16.23 -3.93 -13.26
N LEU A 260 17.01 -3.99 -12.16
CA LEU A 260 17.93 -2.93 -11.78
C LEU A 260 19.28 -3.16 -12.46
N SER A 261 19.63 -2.32 -13.43
CA SER A 261 20.92 -2.35 -14.11
C SER A 261 21.92 -1.44 -13.40
N LEU A 262 22.72 -2.00 -12.51
CA LEU A 262 23.76 -1.24 -11.78
C LEU A 262 25.08 -1.12 -12.57
N ILE A 263 25.31 -1.97 -13.57
CA ILE A 263 26.58 -2.08 -14.29
C ILE A 263 26.59 -1.19 -15.54
N HIS A 264 25.42 -0.86 -16.10
CA HIS A 264 25.30 -0.20 -17.41
C HIS A 264 24.95 1.28 -17.31
N ILE A 265 25.26 1.93 -16.22
CA ILE A 265 25.05 3.39 -16.03
C ILE A 265 25.80 4.21 -17.10
N SER A 266 26.83 3.63 -17.72
CA SER A 266 27.65 4.26 -18.78
C SER A 266 27.26 3.88 -20.20
N GLU A 267 26.22 3.05 -20.43
CA GLU A 267 25.80 2.66 -21.79
C GLU A 267 24.56 3.46 -22.25
N PRO A 268 24.76 4.61 -22.91
CA PRO A 268 23.64 5.47 -23.34
C PRO A 268 22.77 4.85 -24.44
N THR A 269 23.23 3.79 -25.10
CA THR A 269 22.51 3.15 -26.21
C THR A 269 21.31 2.30 -25.74
N ARG A 270 21.30 1.79 -24.51
CA ARG A 270 20.18 1.00 -23.96
C ARG A 270 19.00 1.83 -23.49
N LEU A 271 19.21 3.09 -23.13
CA LEU A 271 18.14 4.01 -22.71
C LEU A 271 17.20 4.43 -23.86
N ARG A 272 17.54 4.10 -25.11
CA ARG A 272 16.73 4.43 -26.29
C ARG A 272 15.77 3.32 -26.72
N CYS A 273 15.82 2.16 -26.06
CA CYS A 273 15.04 0.97 -26.43
C CYS A 273 13.95 0.61 -25.38
N ILE A 274 13.62 1.51 -24.45
CA ILE A 274 12.55 1.33 -23.47
C ILE A 274 11.39 2.25 -23.80
#